data_a0ce3296cd56a3a9fbd4e84e18367436
#
_entry.id   a0ce3296cd56a3a9fbd4e84e18367436
#
_cell.length_a   1.000
_cell.length_b   1.000
_cell.length_c   1.000
_cell.angle_alpha   90.00
_cell.angle_beta   90.00
_cell.angle_gamma   90.00
#
_symmetry.space_group_name_H-M   'P 1'
#
loop_
_entity.id
_entity.type
_entity.pdbx_description
1 polymer ?
#
loop_
_entity_poly.entity_id
_entity_poly.type
_entity_poly.pdbx_seq_one_letter_code
_entity_poly.pdbx_strand_id
1 'polypeptide(L)'
;MYRLQREISWPISSSVFITLGFLFILDLYTPLGIWVWIFYFIPIVISFFSLQPNFPFLVTFLIAIFLFLGFKFSAPGIEEGIAIINRSLVLISFIGLAIVGNVFIRNQLQVRKHNWLIMGQNQLNNEMAGDLVLTELSNKILRFLVEYLDAKIGIIYINDREIFRHMSTYGVSVDAVLPDAINP
;
A
#
# COMPACT_ATOMS: atom_id res chain seq x y z
N MET A 1 6.42 9.27 -0.79
CA MET A 1 5.79 7.92 -0.84
C MET A 1 4.55 7.79 0.06
N TYR A 2 4.57 8.17 1.33
CA TYR A 2 3.41 8.11 2.24
C TYR A 2 2.19 8.95 1.82
N ARG A 3 2.37 10.12 1.21
CA ARG A 3 1.25 10.97 0.73
C ARG A 3 0.47 10.30 -0.40
N LEU A 4 1.15 9.72 -1.37
CA LEU A 4 0.51 9.02 -2.51
C LEU A 4 -0.29 7.78 -2.08
N GLN A 5 0.14 7.07 -1.05
CA GLN A 5 -0.61 5.94 -0.49
C GLN A 5 -1.93 6.36 0.16
N ARG A 6 -1.97 7.53 0.78
CA ARG A 6 -3.17 8.05 1.45
C ARG A 6 -4.22 8.56 0.47
N GLU A 7 -3.80 9.19 -0.62
CA GLU A 7 -4.73 9.71 -1.63
C GLU A 7 -5.39 8.63 -2.48
N ILE A 8 -4.68 7.53 -2.77
CA ILE A 8 -5.22 6.41 -3.58
C ILE A 8 -6.17 5.53 -2.76
N SER A 9 -5.99 5.43 -1.45
CA SER A 9 -6.83 4.54 -0.61
C SER A 9 -8.24 5.08 -0.34
N TRP A 10 -8.42 6.38 -0.28
CA TRP A 10 -9.70 7.01 0.07
C TRP A 10 -10.84 6.73 -0.94
N PRO A 11 -10.68 6.95 -2.26
CA PRO A 11 -11.74 6.68 -3.22
C PRO A 11 -12.10 5.18 -3.30
N ILE A 12 -11.11 4.29 -3.14
CA ILE A 12 -11.33 2.85 -3.15
C ILE A 12 -12.12 2.42 -1.91
N SER A 13 -11.75 2.91 -0.73
CA SER A 13 -12.47 2.61 0.50
C SER A 13 -13.92 3.09 0.44
N SER A 14 -14.16 4.30 -0.06
CA SER A 14 -15.50 4.85 -0.24
C SER A 14 -16.33 3.99 -1.20
N SER A 15 -15.76 3.57 -2.33
CA SER A 15 -16.42 2.69 -3.30
C SER A 15 -16.82 1.35 -2.67
N VAL A 16 -15.93 0.75 -1.87
CA VAL A 16 -16.23 -0.51 -1.16
C VAL A 16 -17.42 -0.35 -0.21
N PHE A 17 -17.44 0.71 0.61
CA PHE A 17 -18.52 0.93 1.57
C PHE A 17 -19.85 1.25 0.88
N ILE A 18 -19.85 2.02 -0.21
CA ILE A 18 -21.06 2.30 -1.00
C ILE A 18 -21.62 1.01 -1.59
N THR A 19 -20.74 0.18 -2.21
CA THR A 19 -21.15 -1.11 -2.79
C THR A 19 -21.68 -2.06 -1.72
N LEU A 20 -21.04 -2.13 -0.54
CA LEU A 20 -21.51 -2.92 0.59
C LEU A 20 -22.89 -2.50 1.07
N GLY A 21 -23.11 -1.19 1.26
CA GLY A 21 -24.40 -0.67 1.69
C GLY A 21 -25.50 -0.94 0.69
N PHE A 22 -25.23 -0.78 -0.61
CA PHE A 22 -26.16 -1.08 -1.68
C PHE A 22 -26.53 -2.57 -1.72
N LEU A 23 -25.54 -3.46 -1.62
CA LEU A 23 -25.79 -4.91 -1.61
C LEU A 23 -26.56 -5.36 -0.37
N PHE A 24 -26.28 -4.75 0.78
CA PHE A 24 -27.02 -5.03 2.01
C PHE A 24 -28.50 -4.65 1.89
N ILE A 25 -28.79 -3.49 1.31
CA ILE A 25 -30.16 -3.08 1.03
C ILE A 25 -30.85 -4.09 0.11
N LEU A 26 -30.19 -4.51 -0.98
CA LEU A 26 -30.73 -5.53 -1.88
C LEU A 26 -30.99 -6.87 -1.15
N ASP A 27 -30.07 -7.31 -0.27
CA ASP A 27 -30.23 -8.57 0.49
C ASP A 27 -31.43 -8.53 1.45
N LEU A 28 -31.74 -7.35 2.03
CA LEU A 28 -32.90 -7.17 2.88
C LEU A 28 -34.24 -7.27 2.15
N TYR A 29 -34.31 -6.78 0.90
CA TYR A 29 -35.53 -6.80 0.11
C TYR A 29 -35.75 -8.10 -0.66
N THR A 30 -34.74 -8.98 -0.72
CA THR A 30 -34.84 -10.25 -1.43
C THR A 30 -35.21 -11.39 -0.48
N PRO A 31 -36.13 -12.32 -0.90
CA PRO A 31 -36.45 -13.50 -0.11
C PRO A 31 -35.23 -14.41 0.12
N LEU A 32 -35.21 -15.09 1.26
CA LEU A 32 -34.22 -16.13 1.56
C LEU A 32 -34.21 -17.18 0.44
N GLY A 33 -33.01 -17.43 -0.15
CA GLY A 33 -32.82 -18.39 -1.24
C GLY A 33 -32.43 -17.76 -2.58
N ILE A 34 -32.60 -16.47 -2.75
CA ILE A 34 -32.06 -15.77 -3.93
C ILE A 34 -30.56 -15.49 -3.68
N TRP A 35 -29.74 -15.71 -4.70
CA TRP A 35 -28.28 -15.71 -4.59
C TRP A 35 -27.65 -14.31 -4.55
N VAL A 36 -28.32 -13.31 -3.98
CA VAL A 36 -27.82 -11.93 -3.85
C VAL A 36 -26.51 -11.88 -3.05
N TRP A 37 -26.35 -12.76 -2.09
CA TRP A 37 -25.14 -12.88 -1.28
C TRP A 37 -23.85 -13.16 -2.10
N ILE A 38 -23.95 -13.71 -3.32
CA ILE A 38 -22.81 -13.90 -4.21
C ILE A 38 -22.17 -12.55 -4.56
N PHE A 39 -22.95 -11.51 -4.73
CA PHE A 39 -22.41 -10.20 -5.11
C PHE A 39 -21.50 -9.57 -4.06
N TYR A 40 -21.50 -10.06 -2.82
CA TYR A 40 -20.53 -9.61 -1.81
C TYR A 40 -19.07 -9.97 -2.14
N PHE A 41 -18.80 -10.82 -3.16
CA PHE A 41 -17.45 -10.97 -3.71
C PHE A 41 -16.90 -9.67 -4.30
N ILE A 42 -17.78 -8.82 -4.88
CA ILE A 42 -17.38 -7.59 -5.56
C ILE A 42 -16.63 -6.64 -4.62
N PRO A 43 -17.17 -6.22 -3.47
CA PRO A 43 -16.45 -5.32 -2.57
C PRO A 43 -15.17 -5.94 -1.97
N ILE A 44 -15.10 -7.27 -1.80
CA ILE A 44 -13.86 -7.93 -1.37
C ILE A 44 -12.77 -7.78 -2.45
N VAL A 45 -13.11 -8.04 -3.72
CA VAL A 45 -12.15 -7.89 -4.83
C VAL A 45 -11.72 -6.43 -5.01
N ILE A 46 -12.66 -5.48 -4.91
CA ILE A 46 -12.33 -4.04 -4.96
C ILE A 46 -11.36 -3.66 -3.84
N SER A 47 -11.49 -4.28 -2.65
CA SER A 47 -10.61 -4.01 -1.51
C SER A 47 -9.12 -4.34 -1.78
N PHE A 48 -8.80 -5.21 -2.76
CA PHE A 48 -7.42 -5.56 -3.13
C PHE A 48 -6.63 -4.38 -3.70
N PHE A 49 -7.32 -3.38 -4.23
CA PHE A 49 -6.70 -2.17 -4.76
C PHE A 49 -6.39 -1.11 -3.69
N SER A 50 -6.79 -1.33 -2.45
CA SER A 50 -6.64 -0.35 -1.35
C SER A 50 -5.21 -0.16 -0.85
N LEU A 51 -4.25 -1.01 -1.23
CA LEU A 51 -2.87 -1.03 -0.73
C LEU A 51 -2.73 -1.23 0.79
N GLN A 52 -3.81 -1.60 1.47
CA GLN A 52 -3.82 -1.90 2.91
C GLN A 52 -4.02 -3.41 3.10
N PRO A 53 -3.01 -4.16 3.57
CA PRO A 53 -3.07 -5.62 3.65
C PRO A 53 -4.23 -6.16 4.51
N ASN A 54 -4.64 -5.42 5.52
CA ASN A 54 -5.71 -5.85 6.44
C ASN A 54 -7.11 -5.42 6.00
N PHE A 55 -7.23 -4.61 4.94
CA PHE A 55 -8.51 -4.09 4.48
C PHE A 55 -9.47 -5.18 3.97
N PRO A 56 -9.04 -6.21 3.23
CA PRO A 56 -9.92 -7.34 2.85
C PRO A 56 -10.54 -8.05 4.04
N PHE A 57 -9.81 -8.21 5.16
CA PHE A 57 -10.36 -8.82 6.37
C PHE A 57 -11.43 -7.94 7.03
N LEU A 58 -11.22 -6.63 7.07
CA LEU A 58 -12.22 -5.70 7.58
C LEU A 58 -13.50 -5.76 6.75
N VAL A 59 -13.37 -5.76 5.42
CA VAL A 59 -14.50 -5.88 4.49
C VAL A 59 -15.24 -7.21 4.71
N THR A 60 -14.51 -8.32 4.81
CA THR A 60 -15.11 -9.65 5.07
C THR A 60 -15.82 -9.70 6.42
N PHE A 61 -15.28 -9.08 7.44
CA PHE A 61 -15.93 -8.98 8.74
C PHE A 61 -17.25 -8.22 8.67
N LEU A 62 -17.31 -7.10 7.95
CA LEU A 62 -18.55 -6.35 7.73
C LEU A 62 -19.58 -7.17 6.93
N ILE A 63 -19.12 -7.90 5.91
CA ILE A 63 -19.98 -8.81 5.14
C ILE A 63 -20.56 -9.90 6.03
N ALA A 64 -19.79 -10.48 6.95
CA ALA A 64 -20.28 -11.47 7.89
C ALA A 64 -21.43 -10.92 8.76
N ILE A 65 -21.30 -9.68 9.22
CA ILE A 65 -22.37 -8.99 9.97
C ILE A 65 -23.59 -8.80 9.07
N PHE A 66 -23.42 -8.35 7.83
CA PHE A 66 -24.53 -8.12 6.89
C PHE A 66 -25.23 -9.42 6.49
N LEU A 67 -24.49 -10.51 6.29
CA LEU A 67 -25.06 -11.82 6.03
C LEU A 67 -25.90 -12.32 7.22
N PHE A 68 -25.44 -12.07 8.44
CA PHE A 68 -26.19 -12.43 9.64
C PHE A 68 -27.47 -11.59 9.79
N LEU A 69 -27.37 -10.27 9.58
CA LEU A 69 -28.53 -9.37 9.63
C LEU A 69 -29.52 -9.67 8.50
N GLY A 70 -29.02 -9.89 7.29
CA GLY A 70 -29.83 -10.29 6.14
C GLY A 70 -30.55 -11.62 6.39
N PHE A 71 -29.90 -12.60 7.02
CA PHE A 71 -30.59 -13.85 7.42
C PHE A 71 -31.74 -13.61 8.39
N LYS A 72 -31.56 -12.70 9.36
CA LYS A 72 -32.55 -12.44 10.41
C LYS A 72 -33.74 -11.59 9.93
N PHE A 73 -33.51 -10.65 9.01
CA PHE A 73 -34.52 -9.65 8.60
C PHE A 73 -35.09 -9.87 7.19
N SER A 74 -34.54 -10.79 6.40
CA SER A 74 -35.03 -11.11 5.06
C SER A 74 -36.35 -11.87 5.13
N ALA A 75 -37.18 -11.71 4.11
CA ALA A 75 -38.44 -12.43 4.01
C ALA A 75 -38.25 -13.95 3.91
N PRO A 76 -39.11 -14.78 4.46
CA PRO A 76 -39.02 -16.24 4.38
C PRO A 76 -39.11 -16.69 2.91
N GLY A 77 -38.23 -17.60 2.50
CA GLY A 77 -38.21 -18.09 1.13
C GLY A 77 -37.80 -19.55 1.01
N ILE A 78 -36.69 -19.96 1.65
CA ILE A 78 -36.18 -21.32 1.63
C ILE A 78 -36.15 -21.88 3.06
N GLU A 79 -36.02 -23.19 3.19
CA GLU A 79 -35.84 -23.84 4.50
C GLU A 79 -34.60 -23.26 5.22
N GLU A 80 -34.82 -22.89 6.51
CA GLU A 80 -33.78 -22.18 7.30
C GLU A 80 -32.47 -22.97 7.37
N GLY A 81 -32.51 -24.30 7.47
CA GLY A 81 -31.33 -25.18 7.52
C GLY A 81 -30.49 -25.03 6.25
N ILE A 82 -31.10 -25.00 5.08
CA ILE A 82 -30.42 -24.83 3.79
C ILE A 82 -29.81 -23.43 3.68
N ALA A 83 -30.54 -22.41 4.12
CA ALA A 83 -30.07 -21.03 4.12
C ALA A 83 -28.81 -20.86 5.00
N ILE A 84 -28.78 -21.47 6.19
CA ILE A 84 -27.63 -21.44 7.10
C ILE A 84 -26.41 -22.10 6.46
N ILE A 85 -26.58 -23.30 5.88
CA ILE A 85 -25.47 -24.02 5.23
C ILE A 85 -24.90 -23.19 4.08
N ASN A 86 -25.73 -22.64 3.21
CA ASN A 86 -25.29 -21.84 2.08
C ASN A 86 -24.51 -20.58 2.52
N ARG A 87 -25.01 -19.84 3.51
CA ARG A 87 -24.36 -18.63 4.05
C ARG A 87 -23.04 -18.97 4.77
N SER A 88 -22.98 -20.12 5.46
CA SER A 88 -21.76 -20.58 6.12
C SER A 88 -20.66 -20.94 5.11
N LEU A 89 -20.99 -21.67 4.05
CA LEU A 89 -20.05 -22.03 2.98
C LEU A 89 -19.50 -20.80 2.28
N VAL A 90 -20.36 -19.82 2.02
CA VAL A 90 -19.96 -18.56 1.42
C VAL A 90 -19.04 -17.74 2.32
N LEU A 91 -19.34 -17.68 3.61
CA LEU A 91 -18.50 -16.99 4.57
C LEU A 91 -17.08 -17.60 4.62
N ILE A 92 -16.98 -18.91 4.59
CA ILE A 92 -15.69 -19.61 4.49
C ILE A 92 -14.96 -19.20 3.20
N SER A 93 -15.67 -19.13 2.08
CA SER A 93 -15.10 -18.69 0.79
C SER A 93 -14.61 -17.23 0.85
N PHE A 94 -15.35 -16.35 1.51
CA PHE A 94 -14.95 -14.95 1.69
C PHE A 94 -13.71 -14.80 2.58
N ILE A 95 -13.59 -15.61 3.64
CA ILE A 95 -12.38 -15.65 4.46
C ILE A 95 -11.18 -16.12 3.62
N GLY A 96 -11.34 -17.18 2.83
CA GLY A 96 -10.30 -17.64 1.90
C GLY A 96 -9.89 -16.54 0.92
N LEU A 97 -10.85 -15.84 0.33
CA LEU A 97 -10.58 -14.72 -0.57
C LEU A 97 -9.89 -13.55 0.13
N ALA A 98 -10.24 -13.24 1.38
CA ALA A 98 -9.57 -12.21 2.16
C ALA A 98 -8.11 -12.54 2.44
N ILE A 99 -7.79 -13.83 2.70
CA ILE A 99 -6.41 -14.30 2.85
C ILE A 99 -5.64 -14.09 1.54
N VAL A 100 -6.20 -14.51 0.41
CA VAL A 100 -5.60 -14.30 -0.92
C VAL A 100 -5.38 -12.81 -1.19
N GLY A 101 -6.36 -11.96 -0.89
CA GLY A 101 -6.25 -10.52 -1.02
C GLY A 101 -5.14 -9.90 -0.16
N ASN A 102 -5.00 -10.35 1.08
CA ASN A 102 -3.92 -9.90 1.96
C ASN A 102 -2.54 -10.26 1.38
N VAL A 103 -2.35 -11.50 0.93
CA VAL A 103 -1.10 -11.95 0.30
C VAL A 103 -0.83 -11.15 -0.98
N PHE A 104 -1.84 -10.97 -1.82
CA PHE A 104 -1.73 -10.20 -3.06
C PHE A 104 -1.27 -8.76 -2.79
N ILE A 105 -1.90 -8.07 -1.84
CA ILE A 105 -1.53 -6.69 -1.48
C ILE A 105 -0.09 -6.63 -0.94
N ARG A 106 0.30 -7.56 -0.07
CA ARG A 106 1.68 -7.63 0.45
C ARG A 106 2.70 -7.80 -0.66
N ASN A 107 2.44 -8.70 -1.60
CA ASN A 107 3.31 -8.92 -2.76
C ASN A 107 3.41 -7.67 -3.64
N GLN A 108 2.29 -7.00 -3.91
CA GLN A 108 2.27 -5.74 -4.65
C GLN A 108 3.13 -4.64 -3.97
N LEU A 109 3.04 -4.53 -2.66
CA LEU A 109 3.84 -3.57 -1.90
C LEU A 109 5.35 -3.90 -1.96
N GLN A 110 5.71 -5.19 -1.88
CA GLN A 110 7.10 -5.63 -2.02
C GLN A 110 7.65 -5.34 -3.42
N VAL A 111 6.89 -5.66 -4.47
CA VAL A 111 7.28 -5.37 -5.86
C VAL A 111 7.47 -3.87 -6.08
N ARG A 112 6.57 -3.03 -5.58
CA ARG A 112 6.70 -1.57 -5.67
C ARG A 112 7.96 -1.06 -4.97
N LYS A 113 8.26 -1.57 -3.76
CA LYS A 113 9.48 -1.22 -3.03
C LYS A 113 10.74 -1.64 -3.81
N HIS A 114 10.75 -2.84 -4.36
CA HIS A 114 11.85 -3.36 -5.14
C HIS A 114 12.09 -2.54 -6.41
N ASN A 115 11.02 -2.24 -7.16
CA ASN A 115 11.10 -1.42 -8.37
C ASN A 115 11.63 -0.01 -8.05
N TRP A 116 11.18 0.59 -6.94
CA TRP A 116 11.69 1.89 -6.50
C TRP A 116 13.22 1.83 -6.24
N LEU A 117 13.70 0.80 -5.55
CA LEU A 117 15.14 0.62 -5.31
C LEU A 117 15.94 0.45 -6.61
N ILE A 118 15.45 -0.41 -7.54
CA ILE A 118 16.10 -0.64 -8.83
C ILE A 118 16.14 0.65 -9.67
N MET A 119 15.04 1.40 -9.72
CA MET A 119 14.99 2.67 -10.43
C MET A 119 16.00 3.65 -9.85
N GLY A 120 16.11 3.75 -8.52
CA GLY A 120 17.08 4.61 -7.88
C GLY A 120 18.52 4.21 -8.18
N GLN A 121 18.82 2.91 -8.14
CA GLN A 121 20.15 2.41 -8.49
C GLN A 121 20.51 2.71 -9.95
N ASN A 122 19.58 2.48 -10.88
CA ASN A 122 19.82 2.73 -12.31
C ASN A 122 20.04 4.23 -12.59
N GLN A 123 19.24 5.09 -11.97
CA GLN A 123 19.41 6.53 -12.11
C GLN A 123 20.73 7.00 -11.50
N LEU A 124 21.08 6.51 -10.30
CA LEU A 124 22.35 6.83 -9.68
C LEU A 124 23.54 6.39 -10.56
N ASN A 125 23.49 5.17 -11.11
CA ASN A 125 24.53 4.69 -12.03
C ASN A 125 24.66 5.57 -13.27
N ASN A 126 23.56 6.07 -13.81
CA ASN A 126 23.58 6.99 -14.94
C ASN A 126 24.22 8.35 -14.58
N GLU A 127 23.93 8.89 -13.39
CA GLU A 127 24.55 10.13 -12.89
C GLU A 127 26.07 9.97 -12.66
N MET A 128 26.50 8.75 -12.31
CA MET A 128 27.91 8.42 -12.09
C MET A 128 28.68 8.09 -13.38
N ALA A 129 27.97 7.95 -14.52
CA ALA A 129 28.60 7.61 -15.79
C ALA A 129 29.38 8.81 -16.37
N GLY A 130 30.61 8.55 -16.83
CA GLY A 130 31.52 9.52 -17.50
C GLY A 130 32.81 9.79 -16.71
N ASP A 131 33.75 10.48 -17.37
CA ASP A 131 35.03 10.91 -16.75
C ASP A 131 34.76 12.19 -15.90
N LEU A 132 34.32 11.99 -14.68
CA LEU A 132 34.01 13.10 -13.76
C LEU A 132 35.14 13.27 -12.72
N VAL A 133 35.47 14.51 -12.42
CA VAL A 133 36.34 14.83 -11.27
C VAL A 133 35.59 14.48 -9.98
N LEU A 134 36.31 14.00 -8.98
CA LEU A 134 35.75 13.50 -7.71
C LEU A 134 34.75 14.48 -7.04
N THR A 135 35.04 15.76 -7.09
CA THR A 135 34.16 16.82 -6.54
C THR A 135 32.86 16.94 -7.33
N GLU A 136 32.92 16.87 -8.66
CA GLU A 136 31.75 16.95 -9.53
C GLU A 136 30.87 15.69 -9.36
N LEU A 137 31.51 14.53 -9.28
CA LEU A 137 30.81 13.26 -9.00
C LEU A 137 30.09 13.31 -7.65
N SER A 138 30.76 13.80 -6.59
CA SER A 138 30.18 13.92 -5.27
C SER A 138 28.97 14.86 -5.26
N ASN A 139 29.04 15.97 -5.97
CA ASN A 139 27.93 16.92 -6.10
C ASN A 139 26.74 16.31 -6.84
N LYS A 140 26.97 15.58 -7.94
CA LYS A 140 25.92 14.89 -8.71
C LYS A 140 25.22 13.82 -7.87
N ILE A 141 26.02 12.96 -7.20
CA ILE A 141 25.48 11.91 -6.33
C ILE A 141 24.65 12.52 -5.20
N LEU A 142 25.18 13.55 -4.53
CA LEU A 142 24.47 14.18 -3.40
C LEU A 142 23.15 14.79 -3.84
N ARG A 143 23.17 15.54 -4.92
CA ARG A 143 21.96 16.17 -5.48
C ARG A 143 20.92 15.12 -5.84
N PHE A 144 21.31 14.07 -6.55
CA PHE A 144 20.42 12.98 -6.89
C PHE A 144 19.83 12.30 -5.64
N LEU A 145 20.65 11.95 -4.64
CA LEU A 145 20.19 11.30 -3.42
C LEU A 145 19.22 12.18 -2.62
N VAL A 146 19.51 13.47 -2.51
CA VAL A 146 18.65 14.42 -1.79
C VAL A 146 17.28 14.54 -2.49
N GLU A 147 17.26 14.66 -3.81
CA GLU A 147 16.01 14.73 -4.59
C GLU A 147 15.24 13.40 -4.55
N TYR A 148 15.94 12.27 -4.69
CA TYR A 148 15.34 10.95 -4.72
C TYR A 148 14.73 10.52 -3.37
N LEU A 149 15.38 10.88 -2.26
CA LEU A 149 14.95 10.58 -0.90
C LEU A 149 14.01 11.64 -0.31
N ASP A 150 13.75 12.74 -1.03
CA ASP A 150 13.02 13.92 -0.51
C ASP A 150 13.66 14.46 0.79
N ALA A 151 15.00 14.44 0.83
CA ALA A 151 15.76 14.96 1.96
C ALA A 151 15.93 16.49 1.80
N LYS A 152 16.03 17.20 2.91
CA LYS A 152 16.26 18.67 2.89
C LYS A 152 17.72 19.04 2.98
N ILE A 153 18.51 18.20 3.58
CA ILE A 153 19.93 18.41 3.84
C ILE A 153 20.69 17.14 3.50
N GLY A 154 21.85 17.30 2.90
CA GLY A 154 22.78 16.21 2.63
C GLY A 154 24.24 16.68 2.67
N ILE A 155 25.11 15.79 3.12
CA ILE A 155 26.57 16.04 3.18
C ILE A 155 27.29 14.76 2.78
N ILE A 156 28.33 14.89 1.96
CA ILE A 156 29.21 13.77 1.59
C ILE A 156 30.62 14.03 2.15
N TYR A 157 31.11 13.04 2.85
CA TYR A 157 32.52 12.92 3.25
C TYR A 157 33.11 11.69 2.58
N ILE A 158 34.35 11.78 2.15
CA ILE A 158 35.11 10.66 1.55
C ILE A 158 36.26 10.31 2.49
N ASN A 159 36.41 9.02 2.74
CA ASN A 159 37.52 8.51 3.54
C ASN A 159 38.83 8.54 2.70
N ASP A 160 39.77 9.36 3.12
CA ASP A 160 41.14 9.45 2.57
C ASP A 160 42.12 9.12 3.70
N ARG A 161 42.60 7.88 3.76
CA ARG A 161 43.58 7.37 4.74
C ARG A 161 43.19 7.65 6.21
N GLU A 162 42.00 7.19 6.59
CA GLU A 162 41.39 7.34 7.96
C GLU A 162 40.95 8.77 8.31
N ILE A 163 40.99 9.71 7.37
CA ILE A 163 40.47 11.06 7.55
C ILE A 163 39.26 11.23 6.61
N PHE A 164 38.10 11.59 7.16
CA PHE A 164 36.90 11.91 6.37
C PHE A 164 36.99 13.36 5.89
N ARG A 165 37.26 13.56 4.59
CA ARG A 165 37.30 14.88 3.96
C ARG A 165 35.91 15.26 3.44
N HIS A 166 35.49 16.48 3.74
CA HIS A 166 34.28 17.07 3.20
C HIS A 166 34.42 17.26 1.67
N MET A 167 33.40 16.78 0.90
CA MET A 167 33.42 16.87 -0.55
C MET A 167 32.24 17.66 -1.11
N SER A 168 31.05 17.55 -0.51
CA SER A 168 29.84 18.16 -1.04
C SER A 168 28.79 18.39 0.03
N THR A 169 28.04 19.47 -0.09
CA THR A 169 26.90 19.83 0.76
C THR A 169 25.68 20.23 -0.06
N TYR A 170 24.50 19.95 0.46
CA TYR A 170 23.23 20.39 -0.10
C TYR A 170 22.29 20.85 1.02
N GLY A 171 21.66 22.02 0.84
CA GLY A 171 20.66 22.55 1.77
C GLY A 171 21.16 22.98 3.14
N VAL A 172 22.48 23.11 3.32
CA VAL A 172 23.10 23.59 4.56
C VAL A 172 23.21 25.12 4.51
N SER A 173 22.89 25.80 5.64
CA SER A 173 23.03 27.24 5.74
C SER A 173 24.49 27.67 5.61
N VAL A 174 24.75 28.84 4.98
CA VAL A 174 26.10 29.40 4.81
C VAL A 174 26.80 29.64 6.16
N ASP A 175 26.02 29.84 7.22
CA ASP A 175 26.54 30.08 8.59
C ASP A 175 26.87 28.78 9.36
N ALA A 176 26.56 27.61 8.79
CA ALA A 176 26.86 26.33 9.43
C ALA A 176 28.36 26.01 9.24
N VAL A 177 29.09 26.01 10.32
CA VAL A 177 30.50 25.60 10.37
C VAL A 177 30.55 24.06 10.20
N LEU A 178 30.80 23.59 9.00
CA LEU A 178 31.06 22.17 8.74
C LEU A 178 32.58 21.92 8.90
N PRO A 179 32.99 20.85 9.59
CA PRO A 179 34.39 20.50 9.66
C PRO A 179 34.89 20.04 8.28
N ASP A 180 36.00 20.60 7.81
CA ASP A 180 36.64 20.19 6.55
C ASP A 180 37.16 18.75 6.58
N ALA A 181 37.46 18.25 7.80
CA ALA A 181 37.84 16.87 8.03
C ALA A 181 37.36 16.39 9.41
N ILE A 182 36.98 15.11 9.46
CA ILE A 182 36.57 14.42 10.70
C ILE A 182 37.53 13.26 10.92
N ASN A 183 38.17 13.22 12.08
CA ASN A 183 38.91 12.03 12.50
C ASN A 183 37.94 11.01 13.11
N PRO A 184 38.02 9.71 12.76
CA PRO A 184 37.17 8.66 13.29
C PRO A 184 37.34 8.46 14.80
#